data_fe71e718d4ad0ea088b38365b72e72a8
#
_entry.id   fe71e718d4ad0ea088b38365b72e72a8
#
_cell.length_a   1.000
_cell.length_b   1.000
_cell.length_c   1.000
_cell.angle_alpha   90.00
_cell.angle_beta   90.00
_cell.angle_gamma   90.00
#
_symmetry.space_group_name_H-M   'P 1'
#
loop_
_entity.id
_entity.type
_entity.pdbx_description
1 polymer ?
#
loop_
_entity_poly.entity_id
_entity_poly.type
_entity_poly.pdbx_seq_one_letter_code
_entity_poly.pdbx_strand_id
1 'polypeptide(L)'
;MTVLARGERATQIENGGICVTGLSQFTQPVRVVRNPADLRSEVLVVAIKGPDVRAILKSIPAEPISTALSIQNGLEKNDLLIDAFGSHRVLGALANASGEMFADGKVAFTRNAGIYIGEFDGASTGRVAQIIAAIDGSGVRAQASGQILSLEWSKFAAWAGMMVLSVTTRAATWKYLQDPSAAKLIVQLAAEVSQIAQALGVKLTDDSVLPVAAMCAGTETEAVNLVMRLGAQFEQSAPQHRMSSLQDLDAGRPLEIEPTLGYAHRVALKLGVSDPTLEACLSLTRAIDRTQR
;
A
#
# COMPACT_ATOMS: atom_id res chain seq x y z
N MET A 1 -18.42 -14.21 4.54
CA MET A 1 -17.12 -13.55 4.85
C MET A 1 -16.83 -13.74 6.33
N THR A 2 -15.55 -14.02 6.68
CA THR A 2 -15.05 -14.08 8.06
C THR A 2 -14.00 -13.00 8.24
N VAL A 3 -14.00 -12.30 9.36
CA VAL A 3 -13.03 -11.25 9.68
C VAL A 3 -12.21 -11.69 10.89
N LEU A 4 -10.88 -11.74 10.73
CA LEU A 4 -9.96 -11.86 11.84
C LEU A 4 -9.70 -10.46 12.43
N ALA A 5 -10.15 -10.25 13.66
CA ALA A 5 -9.97 -8.96 14.34
C ALA A 5 -9.65 -9.16 15.82
N ARG A 6 -9.03 -8.15 16.46
CA ARG A 6 -8.64 -8.18 17.88
C ARG A 6 -9.19 -6.96 18.63
N GLY A 7 -9.15 -7.04 19.96
CA GLY A 7 -9.47 -5.92 20.85
C GLY A 7 -10.85 -5.29 20.59
N GLU A 8 -10.89 -3.98 20.73
CA GLU A 8 -12.12 -3.18 20.55
C GLU A 8 -12.73 -3.34 19.15
N ARG A 9 -11.87 -3.41 18.10
CA ARG A 9 -12.36 -3.59 16.72
C ARG A 9 -13.15 -4.88 16.54
N ALA A 10 -12.71 -5.97 17.14
CA ALA A 10 -13.47 -7.23 17.10
C ALA A 10 -14.85 -7.06 17.75
N THR A 11 -14.91 -6.42 18.91
CA THR A 11 -16.18 -6.17 19.64
C THR A 11 -17.12 -5.24 18.86
N GLN A 12 -16.60 -4.20 18.23
CA GLN A 12 -17.39 -3.29 17.37
C GLN A 12 -18.04 -4.06 16.21
N ILE A 13 -17.25 -4.93 15.53
CA ILE A 13 -17.75 -5.71 14.39
C ILE A 13 -18.74 -6.79 14.84
N GLU A 14 -18.51 -7.46 15.97
CA GLU A 14 -19.44 -8.46 16.53
C GLU A 14 -20.81 -7.85 16.86
N ASN A 15 -20.82 -6.65 17.43
CA ASN A 15 -22.04 -5.98 17.89
C ASN A 15 -22.78 -5.25 16.75
N GLY A 16 -22.07 -4.63 15.82
CA GLY A 16 -22.66 -3.74 14.82
C GLY A 16 -22.41 -4.16 13.37
N GLY A 17 -21.62 -5.19 13.09
CA GLY A 17 -21.18 -5.53 11.75
C GLY A 17 -20.14 -4.56 11.20
N ILE A 18 -19.87 -4.63 9.90
CA ILE A 18 -19.07 -3.66 9.18
C ILE A 18 -20.00 -2.58 8.64
N CYS A 19 -19.89 -1.38 9.19
CA CYS A 19 -20.65 -0.21 8.75
C CYS A 19 -19.79 0.63 7.80
N VAL A 20 -20.25 0.82 6.57
CA VAL A 20 -19.60 1.62 5.53
C VAL A 20 -20.50 2.81 5.18
N THR A 21 -19.88 3.98 4.99
CA THR A 21 -20.51 5.24 4.55
C THR A 21 -19.69 5.86 3.41
N GLY A 22 -20.13 6.98 2.86
CA GLY A 22 -19.43 7.69 1.79
C GLY A 22 -19.89 7.24 0.41
N LEU A 23 -18.98 6.76 -0.45
CA LEU A 23 -19.30 6.29 -1.81
C LEU A 23 -20.28 5.08 -1.84
N SER A 24 -20.35 4.34 -0.75
CA SER A 24 -21.33 3.28 -0.53
C SER A 24 -21.87 3.40 0.88
N GLN A 25 -23.13 2.95 1.11
CA GLN A 25 -23.74 2.99 2.42
C GLN A 25 -24.41 1.66 2.73
N PHE A 26 -23.84 0.92 3.69
CA PHE A 26 -24.40 -0.35 4.15
C PHE A 26 -23.86 -0.74 5.52
N THR A 27 -24.54 -1.67 6.17
CA THR A 27 -24.05 -2.39 7.35
C THR A 27 -24.17 -3.88 7.09
N GLN A 28 -23.06 -4.60 7.19
CA GLN A 28 -22.99 -6.03 6.91
C GLN A 28 -22.58 -6.82 8.14
N PRO A 29 -23.43 -7.67 8.70
CA PRO A 29 -23.03 -8.65 9.69
C PRO A 29 -22.00 -9.63 9.12
N VAL A 30 -20.98 -9.93 9.91
CA VAL A 30 -19.92 -10.85 9.51
C VAL A 30 -19.53 -11.74 10.70
N ARG A 31 -19.00 -12.92 10.39
CA ARG A 31 -18.40 -13.77 11.41
C ARG A 31 -17.06 -13.17 11.84
N VAL A 32 -16.86 -12.97 13.15
CA VAL A 32 -15.58 -12.54 13.70
C VAL A 32 -14.84 -13.74 14.30
N VAL A 33 -13.54 -13.81 14.03
CA VAL A 33 -12.61 -14.74 14.64
C VAL A 33 -11.54 -13.90 15.33
N ARG A 34 -11.24 -14.22 16.60
CA ARG A 34 -10.25 -13.49 17.42
C ARG A 34 -8.89 -14.15 17.46
N ASN A 35 -8.85 -15.47 17.35
CA ASN A 35 -7.61 -16.24 17.33
C ASN A 35 -7.28 -16.61 15.87
N PRO A 36 -6.10 -16.22 15.35
CA PRO A 36 -5.66 -16.60 14.00
C PRO A 36 -5.71 -18.10 13.74
N ALA A 37 -5.42 -18.93 14.75
CA ALA A 37 -5.45 -20.39 14.63
C ALA A 37 -6.84 -20.96 14.30
N ASP A 38 -7.91 -20.19 14.55
CA ASP A 38 -9.29 -20.62 14.31
C ASP A 38 -9.82 -20.14 12.92
N LEU A 39 -8.99 -19.37 12.18
CA LEU A 39 -9.39 -18.90 10.86
C LEU A 39 -9.43 -20.07 9.88
N ARG A 40 -10.54 -20.16 9.14
CA ARG A 40 -10.75 -21.12 8.04
C ARG A 40 -11.32 -20.38 6.86
N SER A 41 -10.56 -20.33 5.78
CA SER A 41 -10.95 -19.64 4.54
C SER A 41 -10.14 -20.17 3.37
N GLU A 42 -10.74 -20.26 2.21
CA GLU A 42 -10.05 -20.61 0.96
C GLU A 42 -9.27 -19.41 0.41
N VAL A 43 -9.81 -18.21 0.57
CA VAL A 43 -9.15 -16.95 0.15
C VAL A 43 -8.88 -16.10 1.37
N LEU A 44 -7.62 -15.70 1.53
CA LEU A 44 -7.15 -14.78 2.57
C LEU A 44 -6.81 -13.42 1.97
N VAL A 45 -7.47 -12.36 2.44
CA VAL A 45 -7.11 -10.97 2.12
C VAL A 45 -6.52 -10.31 3.34
N VAL A 46 -5.26 -9.87 3.26
CA VAL A 46 -4.56 -9.20 4.35
C VAL A 46 -4.70 -7.68 4.19
N ALA A 47 -5.29 -7.03 5.19
CA ALA A 47 -5.58 -5.59 5.22
C ALA A 47 -5.21 -4.94 6.56
N ILE A 48 -4.33 -5.56 7.34
CA ILE A 48 -3.93 -5.08 8.68
C ILE A 48 -2.65 -4.24 8.59
N LYS A 49 -2.51 -3.28 9.50
CA LYS A 49 -1.27 -2.52 9.72
C LYS A 49 -0.57 -3.02 10.98
N GLY A 50 0.75 -2.80 11.05
CA GLY A 50 1.51 -2.99 12.27
C GLY A 50 2.66 -3.99 12.19
N PRO A 51 3.53 -4.02 13.22
CA PRO A 51 4.75 -4.83 13.23
C PRO A 51 4.50 -6.33 13.34
N ASP A 52 3.33 -6.75 13.84
CA ASP A 52 3.04 -8.15 14.16
C ASP A 52 2.53 -8.97 12.96
N VAL A 53 2.46 -8.38 11.76
CA VAL A 53 1.89 -9.04 10.56
C VAL A 53 2.53 -10.39 10.31
N ARG A 54 3.86 -10.48 10.36
CA ARG A 54 4.61 -11.74 10.16
C ARG A 54 4.21 -12.83 11.19
N ALA A 55 4.10 -12.46 12.46
CA ALA A 55 3.72 -13.40 13.51
C ALA A 55 2.27 -13.86 13.37
N ILE A 56 1.38 -12.96 13.01
CA ILE A 56 -0.04 -13.26 12.76
C ILE A 56 -0.19 -14.22 11.58
N LEU A 57 0.47 -13.97 10.46
CA LEU A 57 0.40 -14.83 9.27
C LEU A 57 0.90 -16.25 9.58
N LYS A 58 2.00 -16.38 10.31
CA LYS A 58 2.54 -17.70 10.73
C LYS A 58 1.62 -18.45 11.69
N SER A 59 0.73 -17.78 12.39
CA SER A 59 -0.24 -18.43 13.30
C SER A 59 -1.56 -18.81 12.63
N ILE A 60 -1.78 -18.42 11.37
CA ILE A 60 -2.93 -18.84 10.56
C ILE A 60 -2.62 -20.21 9.95
N PRO A 61 -3.50 -21.22 10.10
CA PRO A 61 -3.32 -22.51 9.43
C PRO A 61 -3.28 -22.34 7.91
N ALA A 62 -2.28 -22.93 7.25
CA ALA A 62 -2.14 -22.85 5.82
C ALA A 62 -3.30 -23.55 5.08
N GLU A 63 -3.85 -24.60 5.66
CA GLU A 63 -5.04 -25.26 5.14
C GLU A 63 -6.32 -24.71 5.80
N PRO A 64 -7.40 -24.41 5.09
CA PRO A 64 -7.63 -24.65 3.65
C PRO A 64 -7.31 -23.45 2.71
N ILE A 65 -6.37 -22.56 3.06
CA ILE A 65 -6.05 -21.38 2.21
C ILE A 65 -5.44 -21.85 0.90
N SER A 66 -6.16 -21.65 -0.20
CA SER A 66 -5.70 -21.90 -1.57
C SER A 66 -5.16 -20.64 -2.23
N THR A 67 -5.59 -19.46 -1.78
CA THR A 67 -5.16 -18.17 -2.32
C THR A 67 -5.00 -17.13 -1.21
N ALA A 68 -3.87 -16.44 -1.19
CA ALA A 68 -3.60 -15.33 -0.27
C ALA A 68 -3.15 -14.08 -1.05
N LEU A 69 -3.62 -12.92 -0.66
CA LEU A 69 -3.20 -11.64 -1.22
C LEU A 69 -3.21 -10.55 -0.14
N SER A 70 -2.44 -9.49 -0.35
CA SER A 70 -2.39 -8.37 0.58
C SER A 70 -2.63 -7.04 -0.12
N ILE A 71 -3.53 -6.24 0.43
CA ILE A 71 -3.81 -4.88 -0.03
C ILE A 71 -3.07 -3.80 0.80
N GLN A 72 -2.13 -4.20 1.64
CA GLN A 72 -1.27 -3.29 2.41
C GLN A 72 -0.40 -2.44 1.48
N ASN A 73 0.05 -1.28 1.97
CA ASN A 73 1.09 -0.51 1.30
C ASN A 73 2.45 -1.20 1.45
N GLY A 74 3.39 -0.81 0.59
CA GLY A 74 4.75 -1.39 0.56
C GLY A 74 4.82 -2.69 -0.21
N LEU A 75 6.01 -3.26 -0.23
CA LEU A 75 6.37 -4.42 -1.07
C LEU A 75 6.63 -5.68 -0.24
N GLU A 76 7.02 -5.56 1.03
CA GLU A 76 7.33 -6.70 1.92
C GLU A 76 6.14 -7.67 2.08
N LYS A 77 4.92 -7.18 1.87
CA LYS A 77 3.68 -7.96 2.00
C LYS A 77 3.65 -9.26 1.20
N ASN A 78 4.24 -9.25 0.00
CA ASN A 78 4.30 -10.43 -0.86
C ASN A 78 5.24 -11.48 -0.28
N ASP A 79 6.43 -11.08 0.17
CA ASP A 79 7.40 -11.98 0.82
C ASP A 79 6.82 -12.58 2.11
N LEU A 80 6.11 -11.78 2.91
CA LEU A 80 5.46 -12.25 4.13
C LEU A 80 4.41 -13.33 3.85
N LEU A 81 3.63 -13.18 2.77
CA LEU A 81 2.64 -14.16 2.35
C LEU A 81 3.31 -15.42 1.78
N ILE A 82 4.35 -15.25 0.97
CA ILE A 82 5.12 -16.36 0.41
C ILE A 82 5.78 -17.19 1.51
N ASP A 83 6.36 -16.53 2.51
CA ASP A 83 6.96 -17.19 3.68
C ASP A 83 5.93 -18.01 4.50
N ALA A 84 4.68 -17.51 4.57
CA ALA A 84 3.64 -18.15 5.38
C ALA A 84 2.88 -19.26 4.65
N PHE A 85 2.61 -19.10 3.35
CA PHE A 85 1.69 -19.95 2.61
C PHE A 85 2.28 -20.62 1.36
N GLY A 86 3.50 -20.26 0.97
CA GLY A 86 4.15 -20.72 -0.26
C GLY A 86 3.75 -19.88 -1.49
N SER A 87 4.69 -19.69 -2.43
CA SER A 87 4.52 -18.82 -3.60
C SER A 87 3.34 -19.20 -4.50
N HIS A 88 3.05 -20.50 -4.64
CA HIS A 88 1.95 -21.00 -5.46
C HIS A 88 0.55 -20.59 -4.98
N ARG A 89 0.42 -20.14 -3.73
CA ARG A 89 -0.85 -19.66 -3.13
C ARG A 89 -0.97 -18.13 -3.13
N VAL A 90 0.10 -17.40 -3.46
CA VAL A 90 0.12 -15.94 -3.32
C VAL A 90 -0.17 -15.26 -4.65
N LEU A 91 -1.01 -14.24 -4.60
CA LEU A 91 -1.24 -13.28 -5.69
C LEU A 91 -0.69 -11.92 -5.29
N GLY A 92 -0.10 -11.21 -6.27
CA GLY A 92 0.16 -9.79 -6.12
C GLY A 92 -1.14 -8.99 -6.11
N ALA A 93 -1.20 -7.94 -5.30
CA ALA A 93 -2.36 -7.08 -5.25
C ALA A 93 -2.00 -5.64 -4.89
N LEU A 94 -2.60 -4.69 -5.61
CA LEU A 94 -2.42 -3.26 -5.41
C LEU A 94 -3.78 -2.59 -5.23
N ALA A 95 -3.98 -1.91 -4.08
CA ALA A 95 -5.20 -1.15 -3.83
C ALA A 95 -4.98 0.36 -4.05
N ASN A 96 -5.80 0.95 -4.91
CA ASN A 96 -5.99 2.38 -5.10
C ASN A 96 -7.37 2.83 -4.58
N ALA A 97 -7.92 2.10 -3.62
CA ALA A 97 -9.09 2.47 -2.87
C ALA A 97 -8.68 3.20 -1.58
N SER A 98 -9.50 4.11 -1.10
CA SER A 98 -9.24 4.84 0.14
C SER A 98 -10.47 4.90 1.02
N GLY A 99 -10.25 4.91 2.32
CA GLY A 99 -11.26 5.08 3.33
C GLY A 99 -10.64 5.51 4.65
N GLU A 100 -11.49 6.01 5.53
CA GLU A 100 -11.13 6.43 6.87
C GLU A 100 -11.99 5.70 7.89
N MET A 101 -11.37 5.16 8.91
CA MET A 101 -12.07 4.51 10.03
C MET A 101 -12.19 5.50 11.19
N PHE A 102 -13.41 5.74 11.63
CA PHE A 102 -13.74 6.58 12.78
C PHE A 102 -13.63 5.82 14.12
N ALA A 103 -13.61 6.56 15.22
CA ALA A 103 -13.52 5.98 16.57
C ALA A 103 -14.69 5.05 16.91
N ASP A 104 -15.88 5.29 16.35
CA ASP A 104 -17.07 4.44 16.50
C ASP A 104 -17.03 3.16 15.64
N GLY A 105 -15.94 2.94 14.89
CA GLY A 105 -15.73 1.79 14.06
C GLY A 105 -16.39 1.85 12.67
N LYS A 106 -17.09 2.94 12.34
CA LYS A 106 -17.59 3.16 10.97
C LYS A 106 -16.44 3.47 10.02
N VAL A 107 -16.62 3.11 8.76
CA VAL A 107 -15.64 3.36 7.70
C VAL A 107 -16.27 4.27 6.64
N ALA A 108 -15.69 5.44 6.41
CA ALA A 108 -16.03 6.24 5.23
C ALA A 108 -15.22 5.74 4.03
N PHE A 109 -15.90 5.23 3.01
CA PHE A 109 -15.29 4.88 1.72
C PHE A 109 -15.22 6.14 0.86
N THR A 110 -14.01 6.65 0.60
CA THR A 110 -13.82 7.98 0.01
C THR A 110 -13.29 7.96 -1.41
N ARG A 111 -12.65 6.86 -1.84
CA ARG A 111 -12.09 6.73 -3.18
C ARG A 111 -12.18 5.30 -3.68
N ASN A 112 -12.65 5.13 -4.92
CA ASN A 112 -12.76 3.84 -5.62
C ASN A 112 -12.01 3.91 -6.96
N ALA A 113 -10.66 4.02 -6.90
CA ALA A 113 -9.85 4.04 -8.12
C ALA A 113 -9.46 2.63 -8.60
N GLY A 114 -9.70 1.61 -7.78
CA GLY A 114 -9.60 0.21 -8.15
C GLY A 114 -8.60 -0.60 -7.33
N ILE A 115 -8.78 -1.91 -7.40
CA ILE A 115 -7.85 -2.92 -6.87
C ILE A 115 -7.34 -3.73 -8.08
N TYR A 116 -6.03 -3.88 -8.19
CA TYR A 116 -5.39 -4.69 -9.23
C TYR A 116 -4.87 -5.98 -8.59
N ILE A 117 -5.12 -7.11 -9.25
CA ILE A 117 -4.69 -8.44 -8.75
C ILE A 117 -4.13 -9.24 -9.92
N GLY A 118 -3.05 -10.00 -9.68
CA GLY A 118 -2.46 -10.84 -10.72
C GLY A 118 -1.50 -11.89 -10.18
N GLU A 119 -1.21 -12.86 -11.02
CA GLU A 119 -0.12 -13.78 -10.79
C GLU A 119 1.23 -13.06 -10.98
N PHE A 120 2.26 -13.47 -10.26
CA PHE A 120 3.59 -12.84 -10.37
C PHE A 120 4.26 -13.07 -11.72
N ASP A 121 3.93 -14.17 -12.41
CA ASP A 121 4.40 -14.50 -13.76
C ASP A 121 3.54 -13.88 -14.87
N GLY A 122 2.48 -13.14 -14.51
CA GLY A 122 1.56 -12.51 -15.45
C GLY A 122 0.50 -13.44 -16.04
N ALA A 123 0.42 -14.69 -15.60
CA ALA A 123 -0.55 -15.65 -16.12
C ALA A 123 -2.00 -15.21 -15.86
N SER A 124 -2.88 -15.49 -16.81
CA SER A 124 -4.33 -15.31 -16.62
C SER A 124 -4.91 -16.62 -16.06
N THR A 125 -5.34 -16.59 -14.80
CA THR A 125 -5.84 -17.77 -14.08
C THR A 125 -7.29 -17.62 -13.64
N GLY A 126 -7.96 -18.76 -13.49
CA GLY A 126 -9.34 -18.80 -13.01
C GLY A 126 -9.51 -18.22 -11.59
N ARG A 127 -8.51 -18.39 -10.71
CA ARG A 127 -8.58 -17.84 -9.34
C ARG A 127 -8.53 -16.32 -9.34
N VAL A 128 -7.72 -15.69 -10.20
CA VAL A 128 -7.69 -14.23 -10.37
C VAL A 128 -9.06 -13.75 -10.87
N ALA A 129 -9.61 -14.37 -11.91
CA ALA A 129 -10.91 -14.00 -12.46
C ALA A 129 -12.04 -14.09 -11.43
N GLN A 130 -12.07 -15.15 -10.62
CA GLN A 130 -13.08 -15.34 -9.57
C GLN A 130 -12.98 -14.26 -8.47
N ILE A 131 -11.77 -13.93 -8.02
CA ILE A 131 -11.57 -12.91 -6.98
C ILE A 131 -11.96 -11.53 -7.53
N ILE A 132 -11.56 -11.20 -8.76
CA ILE A 132 -11.95 -9.95 -9.43
C ILE A 132 -13.48 -9.85 -9.51
N ALA A 133 -14.17 -10.89 -9.98
CA ALA A 133 -15.62 -10.88 -10.10
C ALA A 133 -16.31 -10.69 -8.73
N ALA A 134 -15.78 -11.31 -7.66
CA ALA A 134 -16.32 -11.17 -6.32
C ALA A 134 -16.13 -9.75 -5.75
N ILE A 135 -14.99 -9.10 -6.00
CA ILE A 135 -14.71 -7.75 -5.52
C ILE A 135 -15.52 -6.73 -6.35
N ASP A 136 -15.49 -6.83 -7.67
CA ASP A 136 -16.17 -5.89 -8.57
C ASP A 136 -17.72 -5.98 -8.37
N GLY A 137 -18.25 -7.18 -8.20
CA GLY A 137 -19.65 -7.40 -7.86
C GLY A 137 -20.08 -6.83 -6.51
N SER A 138 -19.14 -6.48 -5.63
CA SER A 138 -19.40 -5.76 -4.37
C SER A 138 -19.44 -4.23 -4.53
N GLY A 139 -19.19 -3.69 -5.73
CA GLY A 139 -19.13 -2.26 -6.01
C GLY A 139 -17.76 -1.63 -5.83
N VAL A 140 -16.73 -2.41 -5.48
CA VAL A 140 -15.32 -1.96 -5.48
C VAL A 140 -14.71 -2.34 -6.82
N ARG A 141 -14.25 -1.35 -7.58
CA ARG A 141 -13.59 -1.62 -8.87
C ARG A 141 -12.43 -2.58 -8.70
N ALA A 142 -12.38 -3.63 -9.50
CA ALA A 142 -11.30 -4.60 -9.50
C ALA A 142 -10.88 -4.98 -10.92
N GLN A 143 -9.59 -5.18 -11.15
CA GLN A 143 -9.04 -5.48 -12.46
C GLN A 143 -7.91 -6.51 -12.34
N ALA A 144 -7.87 -7.46 -13.29
CA ALA A 144 -6.74 -8.37 -13.43
C ALA A 144 -5.55 -7.62 -14.06
N SER A 145 -4.35 -7.96 -13.61
CA SER A 145 -3.10 -7.41 -14.15
C SER A 145 -2.13 -8.52 -14.52
N GLY A 146 -1.67 -8.55 -15.76
CA GLY A 146 -0.54 -9.37 -16.18
C GLY A 146 0.83 -8.78 -15.80
N GLN A 147 0.86 -7.62 -15.11
CA GLN A 147 2.09 -6.91 -14.74
C GLN A 147 2.00 -6.41 -13.29
N ILE A 148 1.49 -7.25 -12.39
CA ILE A 148 1.18 -6.81 -11.02
C ILE A 148 2.43 -6.31 -10.28
N LEU A 149 3.59 -6.95 -10.44
CA LEU A 149 4.84 -6.49 -9.85
C LEU A 149 5.24 -5.11 -10.35
N SER A 150 5.11 -4.87 -11.66
CA SER A 150 5.38 -3.54 -12.25
C SER A 150 4.49 -2.46 -11.64
N LEU A 151 3.19 -2.73 -11.45
CA LEU A 151 2.25 -1.81 -10.81
C LEU A 151 2.59 -1.56 -9.34
N GLU A 152 2.91 -2.60 -8.58
CA GLU A 152 3.28 -2.48 -7.16
C GLU A 152 4.56 -1.65 -6.98
N TRP A 153 5.61 -1.93 -7.75
CA TRP A 153 6.86 -1.19 -7.70
C TRP A 153 6.69 0.25 -8.19
N SER A 154 5.92 0.49 -9.26
CA SER A 154 5.62 1.85 -9.74
C SER A 154 4.85 2.68 -8.71
N LYS A 155 3.83 2.09 -8.08
CA LYS A 155 3.13 2.74 -6.98
C LYS A 155 4.07 3.04 -5.83
N PHE A 156 4.93 2.11 -5.45
CA PHE A 156 5.86 2.30 -4.34
C PHE A 156 6.89 3.41 -4.63
N ALA A 157 7.47 3.44 -5.84
CA ALA A 157 8.39 4.48 -6.24
C ALA A 157 7.78 5.89 -6.19
N ALA A 158 6.53 6.03 -6.65
CA ALA A 158 5.77 7.28 -6.52
C ALA A 158 5.45 7.62 -5.06
N TRP A 159 5.07 6.61 -4.28
CA TRP A 159 4.59 6.77 -2.91
C TRP A 159 5.71 7.10 -1.92
N ALA A 160 6.91 6.55 -2.09
CA ALA A 160 8.02 6.66 -1.15
C ALA A 160 8.38 8.12 -0.83
N GLY A 161 8.61 8.94 -1.86
CA GLY A 161 8.93 10.35 -1.67
C GLY A 161 7.75 11.16 -1.09
N MET A 162 6.54 10.88 -1.55
CA MET A 162 5.34 11.54 -1.02
C MET A 162 5.11 11.20 0.46
N MET A 163 5.36 9.96 0.87
CA MET A 163 5.28 9.54 2.28
C MET A 163 6.28 10.30 3.14
N VAL A 164 7.54 10.33 2.76
CA VAL A 164 8.60 11.05 3.47
C VAL A 164 8.24 12.52 3.63
N LEU A 165 7.88 13.19 2.53
CA LEU A 165 7.54 14.61 2.54
C LEU A 165 6.27 14.91 3.33
N SER A 166 5.28 14.02 3.30
CA SER A 166 4.05 14.22 4.08
C SER A 166 4.31 14.27 5.57
N VAL A 167 5.16 13.38 6.10
CA VAL A 167 5.45 13.33 7.54
C VAL A 167 6.49 14.35 7.99
N THR A 168 7.41 14.77 7.11
CA THR A 168 8.42 15.79 7.42
C THR A 168 7.87 17.21 7.34
N THR A 169 7.06 17.51 6.32
CA THR A 169 6.50 18.86 6.11
C THR A 169 5.17 19.08 6.83
N ARG A 170 4.44 18.00 7.17
CA ARG A 170 3.07 18.02 7.70
C ARG A 170 2.08 18.80 6.83
N ALA A 171 2.34 18.88 5.54
CA ALA A 171 1.60 19.69 4.59
C ALA A 171 0.59 18.86 3.77
N ALA A 172 -0.40 19.55 3.18
CA ALA A 172 -1.23 18.97 2.14
C ALA A 172 -0.38 18.60 0.92
N THR A 173 -0.77 17.54 0.22
CA THR A 173 0.02 16.90 -0.83
C THR A 173 0.48 17.87 -1.93
N TRP A 174 -0.40 18.74 -2.39
CA TRP A 174 -0.07 19.69 -3.45
C TRP A 174 1.05 20.67 -3.07
N LYS A 175 1.17 21.02 -1.77
CA LYS A 175 2.16 22.01 -1.31
C LYS A 175 3.60 21.53 -1.52
N TYR A 176 3.91 20.31 -1.10
CA TYR A 176 5.25 19.77 -1.29
C TYR A 176 5.49 19.29 -2.72
N LEU A 177 4.45 18.89 -3.46
CA LEU A 177 4.62 18.57 -4.89
C LEU A 177 4.97 19.81 -5.73
N GLN A 178 4.51 21.01 -5.36
CA GLN A 178 4.83 22.26 -6.06
C GLN A 178 6.13 22.91 -5.57
N ASP A 179 6.73 22.45 -4.48
CA ASP A 179 8.03 22.94 -4.04
C ASP A 179 9.17 22.30 -4.85
N PRO A 180 10.06 23.07 -5.50
CA PRO A 180 11.10 22.51 -6.35
C PRO A 180 12.06 21.57 -5.62
N SER A 181 12.42 21.88 -4.36
CA SER A 181 13.33 21.06 -3.56
C SER A 181 12.67 19.74 -3.13
N ALA A 182 11.41 19.79 -2.73
CA ALA A 182 10.64 18.61 -2.39
C ALA A 182 10.37 17.74 -3.63
N ALA A 183 10.01 18.33 -4.76
CA ALA A 183 9.86 17.62 -6.03
C ALA A 183 11.15 16.92 -6.47
N LYS A 184 12.30 17.59 -6.29
CA LYS A 184 13.63 16.98 -6.54
C LYS A 184 13.87 15.75 -5.66
N LEU A 185 13.55 15.81 -4.37
CA LEU A 185 13.68 14.66 -3.47
C LEU A 185 12.80 13.48 -3.92
N ILE A 186 11.56 13.75 -4.36
CA ILE A 186 10.68 12.71 -4.93
C ILE A 186 11.33 12.06 -6.15
N VAL A 187 11.90 12.85 -7.06
CA VAL A 187 12.55 12.35 -8.27
C VAL A 187 13.75 11.48 -7.93
N GLN A 188 14.60 11.90 -6.98
CA GLN A 188 15.77 11.14 -6.54
C GLN A 188 15.37 9.80 -5.90
N LEU A 189 14.39 9.81 -5.00
CA LEU A 189 13.87 8.56 -4.41
C LEU A 189 13.25 7.62 -5.45
N ALA A 190 12.48 8.18 -6.39
CA ALA A 190 11.90 7.38 -7.47
C ALA A 190 12.98 6.75 -8.36
N ALA A 191 14.07 7.47 -8.63
CA ALA A 191 15.20 6.96 -9.40
C ALA A 191 15.94 5.81 -8.67
N GLU A 192 16.22 5.95 -7.37
CA GLU A 192 16.83 4.88 -6.57
C GLU A 192 15.93 3.64 -6.48
N VAL A 193 14.63 3.81 -6.23
CA VAL A 193 13.65 2.70 -6.23
C VAL A 193 13.55 2.05 -7.61
N SER A 194 13.63 2.85 -8.70
CA SER A 194 13.66 2.32 -10.06
C SER A 194 14.88 1.42 -10.32
N GLN A 195 16.06 1.81 -9.83
CA GLN A 195 17.28 1.00 -9.93
C GLN A 195 17.14 -0.34 -9.17
N ILE A 196 16.53 -0.31 -7.98
CA ILE A 196 16.26 -1.52 -7.21
C ILE A 196 15.29 -2.44 -7.98
N ALA A 197 14.18 -1.88 -8.50
CA ALA A 197 13.22 -2.62 -9.31
C ALA A 197 13.88 -3.25 -10.56
N GLN A 198 14.71 -2.48 -11.26
CA GLN A 198 15.44 -2.94 -12.44
C GLN A 198 16.41 -4.09 -12.11
N ALA A 199 17.09 -4.02 -10.97
CA ALA A 199 17.97 -5.10 -10.51
C ALA A 199 17.22 -6.39 -10.19
N LEU A 200 15.92 -6.30 -9.89
CA LEU A 200 15.00 -7.44 -9.74
C LEU A 200 14.34 -7.87 -11.05
N GLY A 201 14.66 -7.24 -12.19
CA GLY A 201 14.02 -7.49 -13.48
C GLY A 201 12.61 -6.92 -13.61
N VAL A 202 12.19 -6.01 -12.71
CA VAL A 202 10.87 -5.39 -12.72
C VAL A 202 10.93 -4.05 -13.47
N LYS A 203 10.11 -3.91 -14.51
CA LYS A 203 9.98 -2.67 -15.29
C LYS A 203 8.90 -1.78 -14.67
N LEU A 204 9.21 -0.53 -14.38
CA LEU A 204 8.22 0.45 -13.91
C LEU A 204 7.31 0.92 -15.05
N THR A 205 6.08 1.32 -14.69
CA THR A 205 5.07 1.87 -15.59
C THR A 205 4.61 3.25 -15.10
N ASP A 206 3.82 3.95 -15.91
CA ASP A 206 3.22 5.24 -15.54
C ASP A 206 1.82 5.10 -14.91
N ASP A 207 1.38 3.87 -14.64
CA ASP A 207 0.08 3.55 -14.04
C ASP A 207 0.07 3.79 -12.51
N SER A 208 0.54 4.95 -12.09
CA SER A 208 0.60 5.37 -10.69
C SER A 208 0.20 6.84 -10.55
N VAL A 209 0.14 7.34 -9.31
CA VAL A 209 -0.19 8.74 -9.02
C VAL A 209 0.86 9.72 -9.57
N LEU A 210 2.11 9.27 -9.67
CA LEU A 210 3.17 9.93 -10.41
C LEU A 210 3.62 9.00 -11.55
N PRO A 211 3.87 9.49 -12.75
CA PRO A 211 4.32 8.69 -13.90
C PRO A 211 5.82 8.38 -13.78
N VAL A 212 6.15 7.40 -12.95
CA VAL A 212 7.54 7.11 -12.54
C VAL A 212 8.42 6.62 -13.68
N ALA A 213 7.87 5.89 -14.65
CA ALA A 213 8.65 5.48 -15.81
C ALA A 213 9.10 6.70 -16.63
N ALA A 214 8.20 7.65 -16.91
CA ALA A 214 8.54 8.90 -17.60
C ALA A 214 9.49 9.78 -16.76
N MET A 215 9.29 9.85 -15.44
CA MET A 215 10.19 10.58 -14.55
C MET A 215 11.62 10.03 -14.60
N CYS A 216 11.80 8.72 -14.65
CA CYS A 216 13.11 8.08 -14.68
C CYS A 216 13.75 8.04 -16.08
N ALA A 217 12.99 8.26 -17.15
CA ALA A 217 13.50 8.27 -18.53
C ALA A 217 14.03 9.65 -18.98
N GLY A 218 13.57 10.74 -18.36
CA GLY A 218 13.95 12.12 -18.67
C GLY A 218 15.13 12.65 -17.84
N THR A 219 15.41 13.94 -18.02
CA THR A 219 16.36 14.66 -17.16
C THR A 219 15.73 14.96 -15.79
N GLU A 220 16.57 15.18 -14.77
CA GLU A 220 16.11 15.57 -13.42
C GLU A 220 15.19 16.81 -13.50
N THR A 221 15.56 17.80 -14.31
CA THR A 221 14.78 19.04 -14.48
C THR A 221 13.39 18.77 -15.06
N GLU A 222 13.29 17.92 -16.08
CA GLU A 222 12.01 17.54 -16.69
C GLU A 222 11.13 16.79 -15.70
N ALA A 223 11.71 15.84 -14.95
CA ALA A 223 11.02 15.08 -13.91
C ALA A 223 10.50 15.97 -12.77
N VAL A 224 11.33 16.90 -12.26
CA VAL A 224 10.92 17.89 -11.25
C VAL A 224 9.76 18.76 -11.76
N ASN A 225 9.86 19.28 -12.98
CA ASN A 225 8.77 20.05 -13.59
C ASN A 225 7.48 19.23 -13.75
N LEU A 226 7.60 17.92 -14.04
CA LEU A 226 6.46 17.03 -14.13
C LEU A 226 5.77 16.87 -12.78
N VAL A 227 6.52 16.61 -11.70
CA VAL A 227 6.00 16.52 -10.33
C VAL A 227 5.31 17.82 -9.93
N MET A 228 5.90 18.99 -10.21
CA MET A 228 5.30 20.29 -9.89
C MET A 228 3.99 20.53 -10.63
N ARG A 229 3.89 20.16 -11.91
CA ARG A 229 2.62 20.25 -12.68
C ARG A 229 1.53 19.37 -12.08
N LEU A 230 1.88 18.15 -11.64
CA LEU A 230 0.96 17.26 -10.94
C LEU A 230 0.53 17.85 -9.59
N GLY A 231 1.44 18.54 -8.89
CA GLY A 231 1.11 19.31 -7.70
C GLY A 231 0.03 20.37 -7.95
N ALA A 232 0.12 21.10 -9.04
CA ALA A 232 -0.90 22.08 -9.43
C ALA A 232 -2.27 21.43 -9.75
N GLN A 233 -2.27 20.24 -10.33
CA GLN A 233 -3.51 19.46 -10.54
C GLN A 233 -4.11 18.97 -9.20
N PHE A 234 -3.27 18.53 -8.25
CA PHE A 234 -3.71 18.16 -6.90
C PHE A 234 -4.32 19.34 -6.16
N GLU A 235 -3.76 20.54 -6.28
CA GLU A 235 -4.31 21.75 -5.69
C GLU A 235 -5.75 22.02 -6.15
N GLN A 236 -6.03 21.82 -7.45
CA GLN A 236 -7.34 22.04 -8.04
C GLN A 236 -8.33 20.91 -7.70
N SER A 237 -7.90 19.65 -7.78
CA SER A 237 -8.79 18.49 -7.69
C SER A 237 -8.98 17.94 -6.28
N ALA A 238 -7.98 18.11 -5.41
CA ALA A 238 -7.95 17.55 -4.06
C ALA A 238 -7.13 18.42 -3.07
N PRO A 239 -7.48 19.70 -2.86
CA PRO A 239 -6.67 20.66 -2.08
C PRO A 239 -6.46 20.23 -0.63
N GLN A 240 -7.36 19.42 -0.08
CA GLN A 240 -7.27 18.91 1.30
C GLN A 240 -6.63 17.51 1.39
N HIS A 241 -6.16 16.97 0.26
CA HIS A 241 -5.58 15.64 0.27
C HIS A 241 -4.31 15.59 1.13
N ARG A 242 -4.27 14.62 2.05
CA ARG A 242 -3.15 14.31 2.93
C ARG A 242 -2.88 12.81 2.87
N MET A 243 -1.61 12.45 2.83
CA MET A 243 -1.21 11.03 2.83
C MET A 243 -1.67 10.34 4.11
N SER A 244 -2.01 9.05 4.01
CA SER A 244 -2.41 8.24 5.18
C SER A 244 -1.32 8.16 6.25
N SER A 245 -0.04 8.22 5.87
CA SER A 245 1.09 8.30 6.79
C SER A 245 1.06 9.57 7.65
N LEU A 246 0.66 10.71 7.10
CA LEU A 246 0.48 11.93 7.89
C LEU A 246 -0.73 11.82 8.83
N GLN A 247 -1.82 11.19 8.37
CA GLN A 247 -2.99 10.93 9.22
C GLN A 247 -2.64 9.98 10.38
N ASP A 248 -1.80 8.96 10.13
CA ASP A 248 -1.30 8.08 11.19
C ASP A 248 -0.41 8.84 12.19
N LEU A 249 0.51 9.69 11.69
CA LEU A 249 1.37 10.51 12.53
C LEU A 249 0.58 11.45 13.42
N ASP A 250 -0.39 12.19 12.87
CA ASP A 250 -1.24 13.13 13.62
C ASP A 250 -2.14 12.43 14.66
N ALA A 251 -2.49 11.17 14.39
CA ALA A 251 -3.24 10.34 15.33
C ALA A 251 -2.35 9.58 16.34
N GLY A 252 -1.04 9.82 16.36
CA GLY A 252 -0.09 9.13 17.24
C GLY A 252 0.05 7.63 16.94
N ARG A 253 -0.32 7.19 15.73
CA ARG A 253 -0.19 5.79 15.31
C ARG A 253 1.18 5.51 14.71
N PRO A 254 1.72 4.29 14.86
CA PRO A 254 2.97 3.89 14.23
C PRO A 254 2.94 4.05 12.72
N LEU A 255 4.05 4.55 12.16
CA LEU A 255 4.24 4.63 10.72
C LEU A 255 4.65 3.28 10.15
N GLU A 256 4.23 2.99 8.91
CA GLU A 256 4.59 1.76 8.18
C GLU A 256 6.00 1.86 7.53
N ILE A 257 7.04 2.18 8.32
CA ILE A 257 8.39 2.48 7.80
C ILE A 257 9.12 1.20 7.40
N GLU A 258 9.15 0.20 8.31
CA GLU A 258 9.95 -1.01 8.10
C GLU A 258 9.43 -1.89 6.95
N PRO A 259 8.11 -2.10 6.76
CA PRO A 259 7.60 -2.88 5.63
C PRO A 259 7.61 -2.11 4.30
N THR A 260 7.96 -0.83 4.31
CA THR A 260 8.00 0.05 3.14
C THR A 260 9.43 0.49 2.81
N LEU A 261 9.85 1.67 3.27
CA LEU A 261 11.21 2.19 3.01
C LEU A 261 12.29 1.22 3.53
N GLY A 262 12.11 0.66 4.72
CA GLY A 262 13.04 -0.30 5.31
C GLY A 262 13.19 -1.57 4.48
N TYR A 263 12.10 -2.08 3.91
CA TYR A 263 12.14 -3.22 2.99
C TYR A 263 12.93 -2.89 1.72
N ALA A 264 12.63 -1.75 1.06
CA ALA A 264 13.32 -1.35 -0.16
C ALA A 264 14.83 -1.18 0.07
N HIS A 265 15.23 -0.56 1.20
CA HIS A 265 16.64 -0.44 1.59
C HIS A 265 17.31 -1.81 1.81
N ARG A 266 16.64 -2.75 2.51
CA ARG A 266 17.18 -4.11 2.68
C ARG A 266 17.37 -4.83 1.34
N VAL A 267 16.45 -4.65 0.40
CA VAL A 267 16.57 -5.20 -0.95
C VAL A 267 17.73 -4.57 -1.71
N ALA A 268 17.90 -3.23 -1.63
CA ALA A 268 19.03 -2.52 -2.22
C ALA A 268 20.37 -3.07 -1.72
N LEU A 269 20.53 -3.21 -0.40
CA LEU A 269 21.74 -3.78 0.22
C LEU A 269 22.02 -5.21 -0.29
N LYS A 270 20.98 -6.05 -0.35
CA LYS A 270 21.12 -7.43 -0.84
C LYS A 270 21.57 -7.52 -2.29
N LEU A 271 21.16 -6.57 -3.12
CA LEU A 271 21.47 -6.50 -4.55
C LEU A 271 22.73 -5.68 -4.86
N GLY A 272 23.33 -5.01 -3.88
CA GLY A 272 24.46 -4.10 -4.09
C GLY A 272 24.07 -2.83 -4.86
N VAL A 273 22.80 -2.40 -4.79
CA VAL A 273 22.32 -1.16 -5.40
C VAL A 273 22.49 -0.02 -4.42
N SER A 274 23.07 1.10 -4.90
CA SER A 274 23.27 2.31 -4.09
C SER A 274 21.94 3.06 -3.91
N ASP A 275 21.58 3.41 -2.66
CA ASP A 275 20.34 4.07 -2.31
C ASP A 275 20.50 5.15 -1.21
N PRO A 276 21.46 6.07 -1.34
CA PRO A 276 21.80 7.01 -0.27
C PRO A 276 20.65 7.95 0.12
N THR A 277 19.80 8.34 -0.82
CA THR A 277 18.63 9.19 -0.55
C THR A 277 17.58 8.41 0.23
N LEU A 278 17.33 7.15 -0.15
CA LEU A 278 16.41 6.25 0.54
C LEU A 278 16.90 5.97 1.96
N GLU A 279 18.19 5.69 2.17
CA GLU A 279 18.79 5.46 3.49
C GLU A 279 18.64 6.67 4.41
N ALA A 280 18.94 7.88 3.89
CA ALA A 280 18.79 9.13 4.63
C ALA A 280 17.32 9.37 5.02
N CYS A 281 16.40 9.20 4.09
CA CYS A 281 14.95 9.35 4.31
C CYS A 281 14.41 8.31 5.29
N LEU A 282 14.88 7.07 5.21
CA LEU A 282 14.55 6.00 6.15
C LEU A 282 14.99 6.37 7.57
N SER A 283 16.21 6.85 7.73
CA SER A 283 16.76 7.28 9.03
C SER A 283 15.97 8.44 9.62
N LEU A 284 15.60 9.42 8.80
CA LEU A 284 14.80 10.57 9.20
C LEU A 284 13.39 10.15 9.63
N THR A 285 12.71 9.33 8.84
CA THR A 285 11.35 8.88 9.16
C THR A 285 11.32 8.00 10.41
N ARG A 286 12.34 7.15 10.63
CA ARG A 286 12.51 6.40 11.88
C ARG A 286 12.67 7.33 13.09
N ALA A 287 13.42 8.42 12.95
CA ALA A 287 13.58 9.40 14.02
C ALA A 287 12.24 10.08 14.35
N ILE A 288 11.49 10.52 13.32
CA ILE A 288 10.16 11.13 13.48
C ILE A 288 9.21 10.17 14.20
N ASP A 289 9.10 8.91 13.76
CA ASP A 289 8.20 7.91 14.36
C ASP A 289 8.52 7.65 15.84
N ARG A 290 9.81 7.61 16.21
CA ARG A 290 10.24 7.42 17.59
C ARG A 290 10.01 8.65 18.49
N THR A 291 10.18 9.84 17.95
CA THR A 291 10.06 11.09 18.75
C THR A 291 8.64 11.59 18.88
N GLN A 292 7.69 11.07 18.10
CA GLN A 292 6.28 11.45 18.15
C GLN A 292 5.42 10.48 18.98
N ARG A 293 6.00 9.41 19.48
CA ARG A 293 5.38 8.46 20.41
C ARG A 293 5.76 8.82 21.84
#